data_673ac6f2ccf4907c4e9da1fc0d3fc481
#
_entry.id   673ac6f2ccf4907c4e9da1fc0d3fc481
#
_cell.length_a   1.000
_cell.length_b   1.000
_cell.length_c   1.000
_cell.angle_alpha   90.00
_cell.angle_beta   90.00
_cell.angle_gamma   90.00
#
_symmetry.space_group_name_H-M   'P 1'
#
loop_
_entity.id
_entity.type
_entity.pdbx_description
1 polymer ?
#
loop_
_entity_poly.entity_id
_entity_poly.type
_entity_poly.pdbx_seq_one_letter_code
_entity_poly.pdbx_strand_id
1 'polypeptide(L)'
;MKKLHKTALLLAVCLILFSLTACGPEDPNAVLPTQGPGKTVLPTGTEQNIAEHRSIKDLLSGTPGHISKVFSESFTVEADVHVPDVKKADILLAEYMSFEEEKLLSVFYKGKTPQRSLSSYDDTIVYKDDSSQLNMNGGFIVYTTQDFEYVKFPTSSLVSASDIFSANRRFDEVYTQENLGFMTRSEAFETVSDVFAELSVDITDDAEIYAIDSLTMQTQQEEKIQRETDRQKKAGISPVQDPTFGYQTKDKFTQEDDFYILFFKMEQNKIPVTQKSYMIQASERVMNGSTARVSFSRKGIFELSFNGIYQQQGVAESPGALISVEEALQKAYEEQNAIISTDKVTVTAIDFEYVPVPYNKNYDEVKLVPAWCLTSSYERTTNKPSKDGKQDSQSNTRNRMIFINAVTGEEIR
;
A
#
# COMPACT_ATOMS: atom_id res chain seq x y z
N MET A 1 -9.59 53.57 -0.75
CA MET A 1 -10.36 52.45 -0.22
C MET A 1 -10.02 51.21 -1.09
N LYS A 2 -9.07 50.42 -0.62
CA LYS A 2 -8.59 49.21 -1.34
C LYS A 2 -9.05 47.98 -0.56
N LYS A 3 -9.93 47.18 -1.17
CA LYS A 3 -10.30 45.85 -0.62
C LYS A 3 -9.19 44.88 -0.93
N LEU A 4 -8.53 44.39 0.11
CA LEU A 4 -7.62 43.25 0.04
C LEU A 4 -8.48 41.98 -0.16
N HIS A 5 -8.28 41.29 -1.27
CA HIS A 5 -8.75 39.92 -1.42
C HIS A 5 -7.69 39.01 -0.78
N LYS A 6 -8.04 38.42 0.35
CA LYS A 6 -7.30 37.29 0.93
C LYS A 6 -7.76 36.04 0.19
N THR A 7 -6.99 35.59 -0.76
CA THR A 7 -7.11 34.25 -1.31
C THR A 7 -6.38 33.30 -0.37
N ALA A 8 -7.13 32.62 0.49
CA ALA A 8 -6.60 31.51 1.27
C ALA A 8 -6.44 30.32 0.32
N LEU A 9 -5.20 29.99 0.03
CA LEU A 9 -4.85 28.76 -0.66
C LEU A 9 -5.01 27.60 0.34
N LEU A 10 -6.14 26.90 0.28
CA LEU A 10 -6.36 25.66 1.03
C LEU A 10 -5.63 24.56 0.27
N LEU A 11 -4.45 24.20 0.74
CA LEU A 11 -3.79 22.95 0.37
C LEU A 11 -4.56 21.82 1.04
N ALA A 12 -5.44 21.17 0.30
CA ALA A 12 -6.09 19.95 0.74
C ALA A 12 -5.07 18.79 0.60
N VAL A 13 -4.30 18.55 1.66
CA VAL A 13 -3.74 17.22 1.89
C VAL A 13 -4.94 16.32 2.10
N CYS A 14 -5.20 15.41 1.16
CA CYS A 14 -6.25 14.40 1.30
C CYS A 14 -5.86 13.39 2.37
N LEU A 15 -6.02 13.76 3.63
CA LEU A 15 -6.28 12.85 4.72
C LEU A 15 -7.74 12.41 4.57
N ILE A 16 -7.95 11.18 4.10
CA ILE A 16 -9.27 10.54 4.14
C ILE A 16 -9.54 10.19 5.61
N LEU A 17 -10.11 11.14 6.33
CA LEU A 17 -10.76 10.89 7.61
C LEU A 17 -12.13 10.28 7.33
N PHE A 18 -12.24 8.97 7.48
CA PHE A 18 -13.54 8.34 7.68
C PHE A 18 -14.05 8.71 9.09
N SER A 19 -14.93 9.68 9.16
CA SER A 19 -15.72 9.94 10.35
C SER A 19 -16.80 8.87 10.48
N LEU A 20 -16.57 7.92 11.38
CA LEU A 20 -17.62 7.07 11.93
C LEU A 20 -18.18 7.78 13.18
N THR A 21 -19.29 8.46 13.01
CA THR A 21 -20.14 8.85 14.15
C THR A 21 -20.99 7.67 14.57
N ALA A 22 -20.63 7.05 15.68
CA ALA A 22 -21.53 6.21 16.45
C ALA A 22 -21.39 6.62 17.92
N CYS A 23 -22.20 7.60 18.35
CA CYS A 23 -22.44 7.85 19.76
C CYS A 23 -23.51 6.88 20.25
N GLY A 24 -23.11 5.92 21.10
CA GLY A 24 -23.99 5.25 22.04
C GLY A 24 -23.60 5.66 23.47
N PRO A 25 -24.52 5.81 24.42
CA PRO A 25 -24.20 6.25 25.76
C PRO A 25 -23.42 5.16 26.53
N GLU A 26 -22.34 5.57 27.18
CA GLU A 26 -21.54 4.74 28.07
C GLU A 26 -22.34 4.35 29.32
N ASP A 27 -22.34 3.06 29.64
CA ASP A 27 -22.83 2.53 30.93
C ASP A 27 -21.71 2.61 31.96
N PRO A 28 -21.83 3.40 33.04
CA PRO A 28 -20.75 3.62 34.02
C PRO A 28 -20.50 2.45 34.99
N ASN A 29 -21.15 1.28 34.81
CA ASN A 29 -21.05 0.15 35.73
C ASN A 29 -20.50 -1.15 35.14
N ALA A 30 -19.80 -1.13 34.03
CA ALA A 30 -19.16 -2.32 33.49
C ALA A 30 -17.95 -2.75 34.33
N VAL A 31 -18.15 -3.76 35.18
CA VAL A 31 -17.09 -4.40 35.95
C VAL A 31 -16.29 -5.34 35.04
N LEU A 32 -15.02 -5.03 34.80
CA LEU A 32 -14.09 -5.89 34.10
C LEU A 32 -13.75 -7.12 34.98
N PRO A 33 -13.79 -8.35 34.44
CA PRO A 33 -13.35 -9.53 35.22
C PRO A 33 -11.82 -9.54 35.35
N THR A 34 -11.34 -9.47 36.57
CA THR A 34 -9.95 -9.71 36.94
C THR A 34 -9.61 -11.19 36.75
N GLN A 35 -8.75 -11.52 35.78
CA GLN A 35 -8.16 -12.85 35.70
C GLN A 35 -7.00 -12.97 36.71
N GLY A 36 -7.17 -13.84 37.70
CA GLY A 36 -6.11 -14.27 38.62
C GLY A 36 -5.17 -15.29 37.92
N PRO A 37 -3.93 -15.48 38.45
CA PRO A 37 -2.95 -16.36 37.81
C PRO A 37 -3.32 -17.84 38.06
N GLY A 38 -3.94 -18.46 37.05
CA GLY A 38 -4.15 -19.90 37.02
C GLY A 38 -2.89 -20.63 36.58
N LYS A 39 -2.30 -21.43 37.47
CA LYS A 39 -1.28 -22.42 37.12
C LYS A 39 -1.89 -23.48 36.19
N THR A 40 -1.54 -23.46 34.92
CA THR A 40 -1.88 -24.55 34.01
C THR A 40 -0.80 -25.63 34.11
N VAL A 41 -1.20 -26.81 34.58
CA VAL A 41 -0.39 -28.04 34.57
C VAL A 41 -0.34 -28.54 33.13
N LEU A 42 0.86 -28.62 32.56
CA LEU A 42 1.11 -29.24 31.25
C LEU A 42 0.74 -30.74 31.33
N PRO A 43 -0.01 -31.28 30.32
CA PRO A 43 -0.10 -32.71 30.14
C PRO A 43 1.19 -33.23 29.52
N THR A 44 1.83 -34.13 30.19
CA THR A 44 2.99 -34.91 29.69
C THR A 44 2.50 -35.95 28.69
N GLY A 45 3.07 -35.93 27.50
CA GLY A 45 3.13 -37.10 26.64
C GLY A 45 2.20 -37.12 25.44
N THR A 46 2.64 -36.57 24.33
CA THR A 46 2.38 -37.14 23.01
C THR A 46 3.65 -36.98 22.18
N GLU A 47 4.07 -38.04 21.57
CA GLU A 47 5.26 -38.12 20.72
C GLU A 47 5.21 -37.00 19.68
N GLN A 48 6.07 -35.99 19.86
CA GLN A 48 6.37 -35.05 18.82
C GLN A 48 7.04 -35.81 17.68
N ASN A 49 6.34 -35.98 16.56
CA ASN A 49 6.98 -36.22 15.29
C ASN A 49 8.07 -35.14 15.16
N ILE A 50 9.33 -35.62 15.19
CA ILE A 50 10.50 -34.80 14.89
C ILE A 50 10.34 -34.47 13.40
N ALA A 51 9.65 -33.35 13.10
CA ALA A 51 9.70 -32.76 11.78
C ALA A 51 11.18 -32.50 11.51
N GLU A 52 11.73 -33.14 10.47
CA GLU A 52 13.08 -32.86 10.01
C GLU A 52 13.24 -31.33 9.94
N HIS A 53 14.19 -30.78 10.69
CA HIS A 53 14.51 -29.35 10.67
C HIS A 53 15.05 -28.99 9.30
N ARG A 54 14.14 -28.68 8.36
CA ARG A 54 14.50 -28.12 7.07
C ARG A 54 15.14 -26.76 7.30
N SER A 55 16.23 -26.47 6.60
CA SER A 55 16.78 -25.12 6.61
C SER A 55 15.74 -24.14 6.04
N ILE A 56 15.81 -22.87 6.42
CA ILE A 56 14.92 -21.82 5.86
C ILE A 56 14.98 -21.82 4.34
N LYS A 57 16.18 -21.98 3.77
CA LYS A 57 16.36 -22.10 2.32
C LYS A 57 15.59 -23.29 1.74
N ASP A 58 15.70 -24.48 2.34
CA ASP A 58 15.04 -25.67 1.83
C ASP A 58 13.52 -25.58 1.96
N LEU A 59 13.03 -24.92 3.02
CA LEU A 59 11.60 -24.66 3.22
C LEU A 59 11.07 -23.74 2.13
N LEU A 60 11.70 -22.59 1.91
CA LEU A 60 11.26 -21.62 0.91
C LEU A 60 11.40 -22.16 -0.52
N SER A 61 12.53 -22.77 -0.87
CA SER A 61 12.73 -23.34 -2.21
C SER A 61 11.87 -24.57 -2.49
N GLY A 62 11.40 -25.25 -1.46
CA GLY A 62 10.45 -26.37 -1.57
C GLY A 62 8.98 -25.94 -1.60
N THR A 63 8.69 -24.65 -1.45
CA THR A 63 7.33 -24.10 -1.51
C THR A 63 6.80 -24.18 -2.94
N PRO A 64 5.57 -24.70 -3.16
CA PRO A 64 5.00 -24.78 -4.50
C PRO A 64 4.70 -23.38 -5.04
N GLY A 65 4.91 -23.15 -6.34
CA GLY A 65 4.63 -21.85 -6.99
C GLY A 65 3.13 -21.54 -7.16
N HIS A 66 2.26 -22.54 -6.91
CA HIS A 66 0.80 -22.38 -6.96
C HIS A 66 0.14 -23.34 -5.99
N ILE A 67 -0.92 -22.89 -5.32
CA ILE A 67 -1.73 -23.69 -4.39
C ILE A 67 -3.20 -23.57 -4.76
N SER A 68 -3.85 -24.72 -5.03
CA SER A 68 -5.30 -24.86 -5.18
C SER A 68 -5.81 -25.80 -4.09
N LYS A 69 -6.60 -25.29 -3.15
CA LYS A 69 -7.09 -26.06 -1.99
C LYS A 69 -8.43 -25.54 -1.46
N VAL A 70 -9.31 -26.47 -1.12
CA VAL A 70 -10.58 -26.19 -0.45
C VAL A 70 -10.47 -26.65 1.00
N PHE A 71 -10.52 -25.72 1.95
CA PHE A 71 -10.59 -26.03 3.38
C PHE A 71 -12.04 -26.22 3.84
N SER A 72 -12.95 -25.39 3.35
CA SER A 72 -14.39 -25.47 3.59
C SER A 72 -15.16 -24.76 2.48
N GLU A 73 -16.50 -24.77 2.54
CA GLU A 73 -17.35 -24.00 1.61
C GLU A 73 -17.16 -22.47 1.73
N SER A 74 -16.62 -22.00 2.87
CA SER A 74 -16.40 -20.59 3.17
C SER A 74 -14.92 -20.17 3.08
N PHE A 75 -13.98 -21.09 2.91
CA PHE A 75 -12.55 -20.78 2.80
C PHE A 75 -11.86 -21.64 1.74
N THR A 76 -11.44 -20.98 0.67
CA THR A 76 -10.78 -21.60 -0.48
C THR A 76 -9.46 -20.88 -0.80
N VAL A 77 -8.55 -21.57 -1.45
CA VAL A 77 -7.27 -21.05 -1.91
C VAL A 77 -7.14 -21.38 -3.40
N GLU A 78 -6.89 -20.37 -4.19
CA GLU A 78 -6.52 -20.46 -5.61
C GLU A 78 -5.50 -19.35 -5.85
N ALA A 79 -4.22 -19.64 -5.56
CA ALA A 79 -3.22 -18.61 -5.35
C ALA A 79 -1.87 -18.97 -5.94
N ASP A 80 -1.25 -18.03 -6.63
CA ASP A 80 0.17 -18.09 -6.93
C ASP A 80 0.97 -17.73 -5.66
N VAL A 81 2.13 -18.38 -5.50
CA VAL A 81 2.98 -18.25 -4.33
C VAL A 81 4.34 -17.70 -4.73
N HIS A 82 4.71 -16.57 -4.15
CA HIS A 82 5.99 -15.93 -4.40
C HIS A 82 6.86 -15.97 -3.16
N VAL A 83 8.05 -16.54 -3.29
CA VAL A 83 9.05 -16.63 -2.22
C VAL A 83 10.40 -16.13 -2.73
N PRO A 84 11.15 -15.36 -1.93
CA PRO A 84 12.48 -14.90 -2.30
C PRO A 84 13.50 -16.04 -2.18
N ASP A 85 14.56 -16.02 -3.01
CA ASP A 85 15.70 -16.96 -2.88
C ASP A 85 16.65 -16.47 -1.79
N VAL A 86 16.35 -16.79 -0.54
CA VAL A 86 17.14 -16.40 0.63
C VAL A 86 17.53 -17.59 1.49
N LYS A 87 18.63 -17.45 2.22
CA LYS A 87 19.13 -18.50 3.14
C LYS A 87 18.70 -18.26 4.58
N LYS A 88 18.29 -17.04 4.90
CA LYS A 88 17.89 -16.58 6.23
C LYS A 88 16.71 -15.63 6.13
N ALA A 89 15.92 -15.59 7.15
CA ALA A 89 14.82 -14.65 7.33
C ALA A 89 14.83 -14.21 8.80
N ASP A 90 15.80 -13.39 9.15
CA ASP A 90 15.97 -12.85 10.50
C ASP A 90 14.83 -11.86 10.81
N ILE A 91 14.43 -11.74 12.06
CA ILE A 91 13.60 -10.63 12.53
C ILE A 91 14.53 -9.43 12.68
N LEU A 92 14.28 -8.35 11.94
CA LEU A 92 15.12 -7.17 11.92
C LEU A 92 14.57 -6.09 12.85
N LEU A 93 15.46 -5.34 13.50
CA LEU A 93 15.12 -4.05 14.10
C LEU A 93 15.26 -3.00 13.01
N ALA A 94 14.26 -2.16 12.86
CA ALA A 94 14.26 -1.09 11.88
C ALA A 94 13.54 0.17 12.42
N GLU A 95 13.82 1.28 11.79
CA GLU A 95 13.13 2.56 12.00
C GLU A 95 12.78 3.17 10.65
N TYR A 96 11.95 4.22 10.63
CA TYR A 96 11.74 4.97 9.42
C TYR A 96 13.04 5.60 8.94
N MET A 97 13.35 5.42 7.66
CA MET A 97 14.59 5.90 7.06
C MET A 97 14.70 7.43 7.18
N SER A 98 15.84 7.89 7.67
CA SER A 98 16.20 9.30 7.66
C SER A 98 17.01 9.60 6.40
N PHE A 99 16.45 10.44 5.53
CA PHE A 99 17.11 10.83 4.29
C PHE A 99 18.03 12.02 4.49
N GLU A 100 19.21 11.98 3.86
CA GLU A 100 20.15 13.10 3.86
C GLU A 100 19.59 14.24 2.99
N GLU A 101 19.31 15.41 3.60
CA GLU A 101 18.74 16.58 2.91
C GLU A 101 19.58 16.98 1.68
N GLU A 102 20.92 17.00 1.80
CA GLU A 102 21.83 17.37 0.72
C GLU A 102 21.71 16.43 -0.50
N LYS A 103 21.58 15.11 -0.27
CA LYS A 103 21.38 14.15 -1.35
C LYS A 103 20.04 14.37 -2.06
N LEU A 104 18.96 14.55 -1.30
CA LEU A 104 17.65 14.83 -1.87
C LEU A 104 17.67 16.11 -2.71
N LEU A 105 18.31 17.17 -2.22
CA LEU A 105 18.42 18.43 -2.94
C LEU A 105 19.27 18.27 -4.21
N SER A 106 20.34 17.48 -4.17
CA SER A 106 21.17 17.23 -5.36
C SER A 106 20.40 16.48 -6.45
N VAL A 107 19.58 15.50 -6.06
CA VAL A 107 18.76 14.69 -6.99
C VAL A 107 17.63 15.51 -7.61
N PHE A 108 16.85 16.21 -6.79
CA PHE A 108 15.61 16.83 -7.25
C PHE A 108 15.75 18.29 -7.70
N TYR A 109 16.69 19.03 -7.13
CA TYR A 109 16.85 20.45 -7.46
C TYR A 109 18.08 20.76 -8.35
N LYS A 110 19.01 19.80 -8.53
CA LYS A 110 20.12 19.87 -9.50
C LYS A 110 20.88 21.21 -9.45
N GLY A 111 21.28 21.63 -8.25
CA GLY A 111 22.04 22.87 -8.03
C GLY A 111 21.19 24.14 -7.87
N LYS A 112 19.86 24.06 -7.94
CA LYS A 112 18.98 25.15 -7.51
C LYS A 112 18.94 25.23 -5.98
N THR A 113 18.59 26.39 -5.45
CA THR A 113 18.42 26.59 -3.99
C THR A 113 16.94 26.82 -3.69
N PRO A 114 16.18 25.78 -3.33
CA PRO A 114 14.78 25.93 -2.96
C PRO A 114 14.64 26.61 -1.60
N GLN A 115 13.48 27.21 -1.35
CA GLN A 115 13.13 27.73 -0.04
C GLN A 115 12.81 26.58 0.91
N ARG A 116 13.43 26.56 2.09
CA ARG A 116 13.17 25.60 3.16
C ARG A 116 12.17 26.18 4.15
N SER A 117 11.18 25.41 4.53
CA SER A 117 10.23 25.70 5.61
C SER A 117 9.91 24.44 6.41
N LEU A 118 9.31 24.62 7.59
CA LEU A 118 8.80 23.52 8.40
C LEU A 118 7.27 23.63 8.42
N SER A 119 6.58 22.51 8.24
CA SER A 119 5.13 22.44 8.40
C SER A 119 4.77 22.75 9.85
N SER A 120 3.67 23.48 10.04
CA SER A 120 3.17 23.81 11.38
C SER A 120 2.34 22.67 12.01
N TYR A 121 2.13 21.57 11.30
CA TYR A 121 1.19 20.52 11.73
C TYR A 121 1.88 19.21 12.13
N ASP A 122 3.01 18.86 11.50
CA ASP A 122 3.55 17.49 11.56
C ASP A 122 5.07 17.39 11.40
N ASP A 123 5.82 18.44 11.68
CA ASP A 123 7.29 18.53 11.56
C ASP A 123 7.83 18.18 10.16
N THR A 124 6.96 18.16 9.12
CA THR A 124 7.38 17.92 7.74
C THR A 124 8.26 19.06 7.26
N ILE A 125 9.44 18.73 6.76
CA ILE A 125 10.34 19.67 6.09
C ILE A 125 9.85 19.84 4.66
N VAL A 126 9.68 21.09 4.23
CA VAL A 126 9.22 21.45 2.89
C VAL A 126 10.29 22.26 2.18
N TYR A 127 10.73 21.77 1.03
CA TYR A 127 11.55 22.51 0.07
C TYR A 127 10.70 22.88 -1.13
N LYS A 128 10.76 24.14 -1.56
CA LYS A 128 9.94 24.64 -2.66
C LYS A 128 10.70 25.64 -3.51
N ASP A 129 10.56 25.52 -4.84
CA ASP A 129 10.90 26.56 -5.82
C ASP A 129 9.64 26.93 -6.64
N ASP A 130 9.80 27.73 -7.70
CA ASP A 130 8.68 28.17 -8.54
C ASP A 130 8.02 27.03 -9.32
N SER A 131 8.67 25.90 -9.47
CA SER A 131 8.26 24.78 -10.34
C SER A 131 8.09 23.45 -9.64
N SER A 132 8.56 23.31 -8.40
CA SER A 132 8.56 22.02 -7.70
C SER A 132 8.47 22.15 -6.18
N GLN A 133 8.05 21.07 -5.54
CA GLN A 133 7.97 20.96 -4.09
C GLN A 133 8.42 19.56 -3.65
N LEU A 134 9.24 19.52 -2.60
CA LEU A 134 9.65 18.30 -1.90
C LEU A 134 9.22 18.40 -0.44
N ASN A 135 8.45 17.43 0.02
CA ASN A 135 8.05 17.26 1.41
C ASN A 135 8.75 16.02 1.96
N MET A 136 9.30 16.09 3.15
CA MET A 136 9.97 14.97 3.79
C MET A 136 9.69 14.91 5.30
N ASN A 137 9.41 13.70 5.77
CA ASN A 137 9.20 13.41 7.19
C ASN A 137 9.47 11.91 7.42
N GLY A 138 10.58 11.53 8.03
CA GLY A 138 11.04 10.17 8.35
C GLY A 138 10.39 9.04 7.54
N GLY A 139 11.09 8.41 6.62
CA GLY A 139 10.55 7.34 5.77
C GLY A 139 9.48 7.75 4.74
N PHE A 140 9.09 9.03 4.73
CA PHE A 140 8.07 9.58 3.83
C PHE A 140 8.67 10.73 3.02
N ILE A 141 8.56 10.64 1.72
CA ILE A 141 8.98 11.69 0.79
C ILE A 141 7.89 11.85 -0.27
N VAL A 142 7.56 13.10 -0.57
CA VAL A 142 6.74 13.44 -1.73
C VAL A 142 7.41 14.57 -2.47
N TYR A 143 7.88 14.28 -3.68
CA TYR A 143 8.37 15.28 -4.62
C TYR A 143 7.39 15.42 -5.77
N THR A 144 7.03 16.64 -6.14
CA THR A 144 6.17 16.92 -7.29
C THR A 144 6.63 18.18 -8.02
N THR A 145 6.42 18.20 -9.33
CA THR A 145 6.57 19.38 -10.16
C THR A 145 5.20 19.87 -10.65
N GLN A 146 5.18 21.03 -11.31
CA GLN A 146 3.95 21.55 -11.92
C GLN A 146 3.37 20.60 -12.99
N ASP A 147 4.20 19.81 -13.68
CA ASP A 147 3.74 18.84 -14.67
C ASP A 147 2.80 17.79 -14.05
N PHE A 148 3.01 17.43 -12.77
CA PHE A 148 2.14 16.50 -12.03
C PHE A 148 0.69 16.99 -11.90
N GLU A 149 0.48 18.27 -11.74
CA GLU A 149 -0.87 18.82 -11.57
C GLU A 149 -1.76 18.58 -12.80
N TYR A 150 -1.18 18.55 -14.00
CA TYR A 150 -1.93 18.30 -15.24
C TYR A 150 -2.23 16.83 -15.49
N VAL A 151 -1.36 15.93 -15.07
CA VAL A 151 -1.58 14.48 -15.25
C VAL A 151 -2.43 13.86 -14.16
N LYS A 152 -2.52 14.52 -13.00
CA LYS A 152 -3.26 14.06 -11.83
C LYS A 152 -4.76 13.84 -12.12
N PHE A 153 -5.40 14.72 -12.87
CA PHE A 153 -6.83 14.59 -13.17
C PHE A 153 -7.12 13.41 -14.10
N PRO A 154 -6.51 13.26 -15.28
CA PRO A 154 -6.76 12.11 -16.16
C PRO A 154 -6.41 10.78 -15.49
N THR A 155 -5.37 10.71 -14.68
CA THR A 155 -4.93 9.47 -14.05
C THR A 155 -5.57 9.17 -12.69
N SER A 156 -6.20 10.13 -12.01
CA SER A 156 -6.67 9.97 -10.62
C SER A 156 -7.75 8.91 -10.39
N SER A 157 -8.49 8.49 -11.42
CA SER A 157 -9.43 7.35 -11.31
C SER A 157 -8.76 5.98 -11.41
N LEU A 158 -7.50 5.98 -11.81
CA LEU A 158 -6.70 4.79 -12.08
C LEU A 158 -5.64 4.61 -10.98
N VAL A 159 -5.24 5.72 -10.34
CA VAL A 159 -4.21 5.80 -9.32
C VAL A 159 -4.84 6.13 -7.98
N SER A 160 -5.79 5.34 -7.49
CA SER A 160 -5.97 5.33 -6.05
C SER A 160 -4.89 4.43 -5.44
N ALA A 161 -4.29 4.82 -4.32
CA ALA A 161 -3.34 3.97 -3.62
C ALA A 161 -3.94 2.60 -3.25
N SER A 162 -5.29 2.50 -3.18
CA SER A 162 -6.03 1.26 -2.99
C SER A 162 -6.07 0.40 -4.25
N ASP A 163 -5.96 0.96 -5.46
CA ASP A 163 -6.08 0.20 -6.71
C ASP A 163 -4.78 -0.50 -7.08
N ILE A 164 -3.63 0.04 -6.68
CA ILE A 164 -2.31 -0.57 -6.88
C ILE A 164 -2.22 -1.92 -6.16
N PHE A 165 -2.93 -2.03 -5.04
CA PHE A 165 -2.90 -3.18 -4.14
C PHE A 165 -4.20 -4.00 -4.17
N SER A 166 -5.15 -3.63 -5.01
CA SER A 166 -6.39 -4.38 -5.22
C SER A 166 -6.33 -5.16 -6.51
N ALA A 167 -7.02 -6.32 -6.57
CA ALA A 167 -7.13 -7.12 -7.77
C ALA A 167 -7.88 -6.41 -8.94
N ASN A 168 -8.42 -5.21 -8.71
CA ASN A 168 -9.09 -4.39 -9.73
C ASN A 168 -8.09 -3.43 -10.40
N ARG A 169 -7.10 -3.96 -11.07
CA ARG A 169 -6.08 -3.18 -11.77
C ARG A 169 -6.61 -2.68 -13.12
N ARG A 170 -7.24 -1.52 -13.11
CA ARG A 170 -7.68 -0.88 -14.36
C ARG A 170 -6.51 -0.31 -15.19
N PHE A 171 -5.30 -0.25 -14.62
CA PHE A 171 -4.11 0.16 -15.36
C PHE A 171 -3.82 -0.77 -16.53
N ASP A 172 -3.85 -2.09 -16.32
CA ASP A 172 -3.59 -3.09 -17.35
C ASP A 172 -4.60 -3.04 -18.50
N GLU A 173 -5.84 -2.62 -18.20
CA GLU A 173 -6.89 -2.48 -19.20
C GLU A 173 -6.76 -1.20 -20.02
N VAL A 174 -6.22 -0.12 -19.43
CA VAL A 174 -6.18 1.21 -20.05
C VAL A 174 -4.83 1.52 -20.65
N TYR A 175 -3.73 1.18 -19.98
CA TYR A 175 -2.37 1.49 -20.40
C TYR A 175 -1.69 0.25 -20.96
N THR A 176 -2.09 -0.10 -22.19
CA THR A 176 -1.65 -1.33 -22.85
C THR A 176 -0.36 -1.18 -23.64
N GLN A 177 0.17 0.04 -23.79
CA GLN A 177 1.43 0.27 -24.50
C GLN A 177 2.60 -0.34 -23.72
N GLU A 178 3.50 -0.98 -24.46
CA GLU A 178 4.68 -1.60 -23.88
C GLU A 178 5.79 -0.57 -23.66
N ASN A 179 6.04 0.29 -24.66
CA ASN A 179 7.09 1.30 -24.62
C ASN A 179 6.59 2.65 -25.14
N LEU A 180 7.23 3.74 -24.68
CA LEU A 180 7.00 5.08 -25.17
C LEU A 180 8.10 5.49 -26.18
N GLY A 181 7.79 6.46 -27.03
CA GLY A 181 8.69 6.86 -28.13
C GLY A 181 10.01 7.50 -27.66
N PHE A 182 10.14 7.87 -26.39
CA PHE A 182 11.37 8.49 -25.87
C PHE A 182 12.28 7.53 -25.10
N MET A 183 11.75 6.39 -24.64
CA MET A 183 12.48 5.44 -23.79
C MET A 183 11.69 4.12 -23.69
N THR A 184 12.35 3.00 -23.51
CA THR A 184 11.74 1.71 -23.16
C THR A 184 11.43 1.59 -21.67
N ARG A 185 10.57 0.64 -21.28
CA ARG A 185 10.29 0.34 -19.86
C ARG A 185 11.55 -0.04 -19.09
N SER A 186 12.43 -0.84 -19.70
CA SER A 186 13.69 -1.27 -19.08
C SER A 186 14.62 -0.09 -18.81
N GLU A 187 14.80 0.81 -19.80
CA GLU A 187 15.61 2.01 -19.62
C GLU A 187 15.03 2.96 -18.54
N ALA A 188 13.69 3.06 -18.48
CA ALA A 188 13.02 3.85 -17.43
C ALA A 188 13.23 3.23 -16.03
N PHE A 189 13.13 1.90 -15.92
CA PHE A 189 13.43 1.17 -14.68
C PHE A 189 14.88 1.41 -14.23
N GLU A 190 15.85 1.19 -15.10
CA GLU A 190 17.27 1.39 -14.81
C GLU A 190 17.54 2.84 -14.35
N THR A 191 17.01 3.84 -15.09
CA THR A 191 17.19 5.26 -14.76
C THR A 191 16.64 5.63 -13.38
N VAL A 192 15.48 5.09 -13.02
CA VAL A 192 14.87 5.36 -11.70
C VAL A 192 15.57 4.58 -10.60
N SER A 193 16.02 3.34 -10.88
CA SER A 193 16.79 2.52 -9.95
C SER A 193 18.10 3.17 -9.56
N ASP A 194 18.79 3.83 -10.50
CA ASP A 194 20.00 4.61 -10.21
C ASP A 194 19.72 5.74 -9.19
N VAL A 195 18.57 6.40 -9.31
CA VAL A 195 18.16 7.43 -8.34
C VAL A 195 17.91 6.83 -6.95
N PHE A 196 17.31 5.63 -6.87
CA PHE A 196 17.10 4.95 -5.59
C PHE A 196 18.43 4.53 -4.95
N ALA A 197 19.36 4.03 -5.76
CA ALA A 197 20.71 3.71 -5.30
C ALA A 197 21.45 4.97 -4.77
N GLU A 198 21.32 6.12 -5.44
CA GLU A 198 21.85 7.40 -4.95
C GLU A 198 21.23 7.80 -3.61
N LEU A 199 19.95 7.55 -3.41
CA LEU A 199 19.24 7.80 -2.16
C LEU A 199 19.45 6.70 -1.10
N SER A 200 20.21 5.65 -1.41
CA SER A 200 20.47 4.48 -0.54
C SER A 200 19.19 3.72 -0.17
N VAL A 201 18.26 3.60 -1.12
CA VAL A 201 17.00 2.85 -0.97
C VAL A 201 17.11 1.53 -1.73
N ASP A 202 16.99 0.42 -1.01
CA ASP A 202 17.02 -0.92 -1.59
C ASP A 202 15.63 -1.29 -2.15
N ILE A 203 15.61 -1.74 -3.40
CA ILE A 203 14.42 -2.15 -4.15
C ILE A 203 14.58 -3.56 -4.69
N THR A 204 13.46 -4.23 -4.95
CA THR A 204 13.48 -5.49 -5.69
C THR A 204 13.92 -5.29 -7.13
N ASP A 205 14.36 -6.38 -7.78
CA ASP A 205 14.81 -6.36 -9.19
C ASP A 205 13.63 -6.17 -10.18
N ASP A 206 12.38 -6.09 -9.68
CA ASP A 206 11.17 -5.92 -10.47
C ASP A 206 10.37 -4.70 -10.04
N ALA A 207 9.65 -4.11 -10.99
CA ALA A 207 8.70 -3.04 -10.74
C ALA A 207 7.48 -3.21 -11.66
N GLU A 208 6.33 -2.76 -11.19
CA GLU A 208 5.17 -2.58 -12.08
C GLU A 208 5.34 -1.28 -12.84
N ILE A 209 5.39 -1.35 -14.18
CA ILE A 209 5.66 -0.19 -15.04
C ILE A 209 4.55 -0.02 -16.06
N TYR A 210 3.96 1.16 -16.08
CA TYR A 210 2.90 1.54 -17.01
C TYR A 210 3.36 2.68 -17.90
N ALA A 211 3.23 2.49 -19.22
CA ALA A 211 3.46 3.53 -20.21
C ALA A 211 2.18 4.34 -20.40
N ILE A 212 2.22 5.60 -20.07
CA ILE A 212 1.09 6.53 -20.11
C ILE A 212 1.30 7.46 -21.30
N ASP A 213 0.62 7.20 -22.40
CA ASP A 213 0.70 8.02 -23.59
C ASP A 213 -0.31 9.17 -23.59
N SER A 214 0.02 10.21 -24.34
CA SER A 214 -0.77 11.44 -24.44
C SER A 214 -2.17 11.24 -25.00
N LEU A 215 -2.36 10.28 -25.91
CA LEU A 215 -3.67 9.99 -26.49
C LEU A 215 -4.60 9.37 -25.45
N THR A 216 -4.08 8.40 -24.70
CA THR A 216 -4.83 7.76 -23.61
C THR A 216 -5.17 8.78 -22.52
N MET A 217 -4.22 9.67 -22.15
CA MET A 217 -4.51 10.74 -21.18
C MET A 217 -5.60 11.69 -21.68
N GLN A 218 -5.55 12.10 -22.94
CA GLN A 218 -6.58 12.96 -23.53
C GLN A 218 -7.96 12.31 -23.42
N THR A 219 -8.05 11.03 -23.83
CA THR A 219 -9.29 10.25 -23.77
C THR A 219 -9.82 10.14 -22.33
N GLN A 220 -8.94 9.81 -21.36
CA GLN A 220 -9.33 9.68 -19.95
C GLN A 220 -9.81 11.02 -19.36
N GLN A 221 -9.18 12.13 -19.75
CA GLN A 221 -9.62 13.46 -19.31
C GLN A 221 -11.01 13.80 -19.85
N GLU A 222 -11.24 13.61 -21.13
CA GLU A 222 -12.51 13.92 -21.80
C GLU A 222 -13.65 13.04 -21.28
N GLU A 223 -13.45 11.74 -21.18
CA GLU A 223 -14.44 10.80 -20.60
C GLU A 223 -14.81 11.15 -19.16
N LYS A 224 -13.84 11.58 -18.38
CA LYS A 224 -14.06 11.97 -16.98
C LYS A 224 -14.91 13.24 -16.87
N ILE A 225 -14.58 14.25 -17.66
CA ILE A 225 -15.33 15.51 -17.73
C ILE A 225 -16.76 15.20 -18.19
N GLN A 226 -16.94 14.39 -19.22
CA GLN A 226 -18.25 14.04 -19.75
C GLN A 226 -19.08 13.27 -18.70
N ARG A 227 -18.51 12.25 -18.08
CA ARG A 227 -19.18 11.43 -17.04
C ARG A 227 -19.63 12.28 -15.87
N GLU A 228 -18.80 13.20 -15.38
CA GLU A 228 -19.15 14.07 -14.27
C GLU A 228 -20.24 15.08 -14.66
N THR A 229 -20.13 15.64 -15.85
CA THR A 229 -21.15 16.54 -16.42
C THR A 229 -22.52 15.85 -16.52
N ASP A 230 -22.55 14.62 -17.00
CA ASP A 230 -23.79 13.84 -17.12
C ASP A 230 -24.35 13.44 -15.75
N ARG A 231 -23.47 13.12 -14.80
CA ARG A 231 -23.87 12.86 -13.41
C ARG A 231 -24.57 14.07 -12.79
N GLN A 232 -23.99 15.25 -12.96
CA GLN A 232 -24.56 16.51 -12.43
C GLN A 232 -25.90 16.85 -13.10
N LYS A 233 -26.01 16.72 -14.42
CA LYS A 233 -27.27 16.92 -15.15
C LYS A 233 -28.36 15.96 -14.65
N LYS A 234 -28.02 14.68 -14.49
CA LYS A 234 -28.95 13.66 -13.97
C LYS A 234 -29.40 13.94 -12.54
N ALA A 235 -28.54 14.55 -11.74
CA ALA A 235 -28.85 15.01 -10.38
C ALA A 235 -29.64 16.33 -10.34
N GLY A 236 -29.95 16.96 -11.47
CA GLY A 236 -30.68 18.23 -11.56
C GLY A 236 -29.85 19.46 -11.18
N ILE A 237 -28.51 19.35 -11.19
CA ILE A 237 -27.62 20.48 -10.90
C ILE A 237 -27.55 21.38 -12.13
N SER A 238 -28.00 22.64 -11.99
CA SER A 238 -27.97 23.64 -13.05
C SER A 238 -27.68 25.03 -12.48
N PRO A 239 -26.68 25.78 -13.02
CA PRO A 239 -25.74 25.34 -14.05
C PRO A 239 -24.83 24.21 -13.57
N VAL A 240 -24.30 23.42 -14.50
CA VAL A 240 -23.30 22.38 -14.19
C VAL A 240 -22.11 23.06 -13.55
N GLN A 241 -21.70 22.56 -12.36
CA GLN A 241 -20.51 23.03 -11.67
C GLN A 241 -19.26 22.52 -12.39
N ASP A 242 -18.09 23.07 -12.01
CA ASP A 242 -16.82 22.63 -12.60
C ASP A 242 -16.65 21.09 -12.51
N PRO A 243 -16.67 20.38 -13.66
CA PRO A 243 -16.58 18.91 -13.67
C PRO A 243 -15.17 18.39 -13.38
N THR A 244 -14.18 19.29 -13.27
CA THR A 244 -12.79 18.94 -12.94
C THR A 244 -12.53 18.99 -11.44
N PHE A 245 -13.46 19.46 -10.63
CA PHE A 245 -13.30 19.68 -9.19
C PHE A 245 -12.10 20.57 -8.82
N GLY A 246 -11.75 21.52 -9.72
CA GLY A 246 -10.62 22.41 -9.55
C GLY A 246 -9.26 21.80 -9.90
N TYR A 247 -9.22 20.57 -10.42
CA TYR A 247 -7.98 20.02 -10.98
C TYR A 247 -7.58 20.78 -12.24
N GLN A 248 -6.27 20.92 -12.45
CA GLN A 248 -5.74 21.48 -13.69
C GLN A 248 -5.94 20.49 -14.83
N THR A 249 -6.32 21.00 -16.00
CA THR A 249 -6.51 20.23 -17.23
C THR A 249 -5.73 20.88 -18.37
N LYS A 250 -5.41 20.09 -19.40
CA LYS A 250 -4.82 20.58 -20.64
C LYS A 250 -5.85 20.52 -21.76
N ASP A 251 -5.84 21.54 -22.64
CA ASP A 251 -6.65 21.51 -23.86
C ASP A 251 -6.22 20.36 -24.76
N LYS A 252 -4.93 20.08 -24.80
CA LYS A 252 -4.35 19.00 -25.61
C LYS A 252 -3.08 18.44 -24.97
N PHE A 253 -3.04 17.13 -24.81
CA PHE A 253 -1.82 16.38 -24.50
C PHE A 253 -1.05 16.07 -25.79
N THR A 254 0.28 16.03 -25.70
CA THR A 254 1.20 15.74 -26.80
C THR A 254 2.22 14.70 -26.37
N GLN A 255 3.01 14.15 -27.29
CA GLN A 255 4.10 13.21 -26.96
C GLN A 255 5.14 13.75 -25.96
N GLU A 256 5.21 15.08 -25.76
CA GLU A 256 6.03 15.67 -24.70
C GLU A 256 5.46 15.42 -23.29
N ASP A 257 4.20 15.02 -23.21
CA ASP A 257 3.50 14.70 -21.98
C ASP A 257 3.49 13.20 -21.67
N ASP A 258 4.02 12.36 -22.58
CA ASP A 258 4.16 10.93 -22.37
C ASP A 258 5.08 10.65 -21.17
N PHE A 259 4.71 9.67 -20.32
CA PHE A 259 5.49 9.32 -19.14
C PHE A 259 5.27 7.88 -18.69
N TYR A 260 6.19 7.39 -17.87
CA TYR A 260 6.04 6.12 -17.16
C TYR A 260 5.58 6.36 -15.73
N ILE A 261 4.69 5.50 -15.22
CA ILE A 261 4.47 5.31 -13.79
C ILE A 261 5.13 3.98 -13.39
N LEU A 262 5.99 4.04 -12.38
CA LEU A 262 6.69 2.89 -11.85
C LEU A 262 6.29 2.70 -10.38
N PHE A 263 5.99 1.47 -10.00
CA PHE A 263 5.70 1.06 -8.63
C PHE A 263 6.75 0.05 -8.19
N PHE A 264 7.50 0.39 -7.16
CA PHE A 264 8.59 -0.44 -6.66
C PHE A 264 8.21 -1.07 -5.33
N LYS A 265 8.67 -2.31 -5.12
CA LYS A 265 8.69 -2.95 -3.81
C LYS A 265 10.04 -2.66 -3.17
N MET A 266 10.02 -2.27 -1.90
CA MET A 266 11.23 -2.15 -1.09
C MET A 266 11.63 -3.52 -0.57
N GLU A 267 12.93 -3.73 -0.39
CA GLU A 267 13.43 -4.96 0.22
C GLU A 267 14.40 -4.69 1.36
N GLN A 268 14.56 -5.68 2.23
CA GLN A 268 15.61 -5.76 3.24
C GLN A 268 16.20 -7.17 3.19
N ASN A 269 17.50 -7.26 3.01
CA ASN A 269 18.19 -8.55 2.90
C ASN A 269 17.57 -9.48 1.81
N LYS A 270 17.13 -8.94 0.69
CA LYS A 270 16.45 -9.62 -0.42
C LYS A 270 15.06 -10.21 -0.09
N ILE A 271 14.47 -9.82 1.01
CA ILE A 271 13.07 -10.12 1.32
C ILE A 271 12.28 -8.84 1.12
N PRO A 272 11.23 -8.84 0.26
CA PRO A 272 10.38 -7.67 0.09
C PRO A 272 9.73 -7.25 1.41
N VAL A 273 9.58 -5.94 1.60
CA VAL A 273 8.75 -5.40 2.69
C VAL A 273 7.34 -5.22 2.15
N THR A 274 6.34 -5.69 2.88
CA THR A 274 4.96 -5.60 2.42
C THR A 274 4.57 -4.17 2.05
N GLN A 275 3.89 -4.03 0.93
CA GLN A 275 3.35 -2.74 0.49
C GLN A 275 2.03 -2.39 1.20
N LYS A 276 1.45 -3.35 1.92
CA LYS A 276 0.14 -3.18 2.55
C LYS A 276 0.27 -2.56 3.94
N SER A 277 -0.46 -1.49 4.13
CA SER A 277 -0.69 -0.94 5.47
C SER A 277 -1.80 -1.69 6.18
N TYR A 278 -1.72 -1.82 7.49
CA TYR A 278 -2.75 -2.46 8.30
C TYR A 278 -3.01 -1.66 9.59
N MET A 279 -4.19 -1.86 10.16
CA MET A 279 -4.57 -1.21 11.40
C MET A 279 -4.19 -2.10 12.58
N ILE A 280 -3.43 -1.56 13.52
CA ILE A 280 -3.11 -2.23 14.78
C ILE A 280 -4.35 -2.15 15.67
N GLN A 281 -5.00 -3.28 15.92
CA GLN A 281 -6.28 -3.34 16.65
C GLN A 281 -6.21 -2.73 18.05
N ALA A 282 -5.10 -2.92 18.75
CA ALA A 282 -4.94 -2.45 20.14
C ALA A 282 -4.82 -0.92 20.29
N SER A 283 -4.48 -0.19 19.22
CA SER A 283 -4.17 1.24 19.28
C SER A 283 -4.92 2.08 18.25
N GLU A 284 -5.66 1.44 17.34
CA GLU A 284 -6.31 2.09 16.18
C GLU A 284 -5.34 2.88 15.29
N ARG A 285 -4.04 2.59 15.38
CA ARG A 285 -3.01 3.21 14.54
C ARG A 285 -2.76 2.38 13.29
N VAL A 286 -2.42 3.08 12.20
CA VAL A 286 -2.03 2.43 10.95
C VAL A 286 -0.54 2.16 10.98
N MET A 287 -0.14 0.91 10.77
CA MET A 287 1.22 0.53 10.42
C MET A 287 1.37 0.58 8.91
N ASN A 288 2.32 1.37 8.44
CA ASN A 288 2.51 1.56 7.01
C ASN A 288 3.31 0.41 6.42
N GLY A 289 2.84 -0.08 5.27
CA GLY A 289 3.67 -0.86 4.38
C GLY A 289 4.67 0.05 3.66
N SER A 290 5.62 -0.55 2.96
CA SER A 290 6.70 0.16 2.27
C SER A 290 6.40 0.26 0.78
N THR A 291 6.20 1.48 0.27
CA THR A 291 5.86 1.70 -1.14
C THR A 291 6.66 2.83 -1.75
N ALA A 292 7.01 2.68 -3.03
CA ALA A 292 7.53 3.76 -3.83
C ALA A 292 6.79 3.85 -5.17
N ARG A 293 6.40 5.06 -5.53
CA ARG A 293 5.82 5.39 -6.84
C ARG A 293 6.61 6.51 -7.47
N VAL A 294 6.92 6.36 -8.75
CA VAL A 294 7.64 7.37 -9.53
C VAL A 294 6.90 7.62 -10.83
N SER A 295 6.67 8.90 -11.16
CA SER A 295 6.25 9.32 -12.49
C SER A 295 7.44 9.96 -13.21
N PHE A 296 7.84 9.34 -14.32
CA PHE A 296 9.06 9.68 -15.07
C PHE A 296 8.75 9.99 -16.54
N SER A 297 9.12 11.18 -16.98
CA SER A 297 8.96 11.64 -18.36
C SER A 297 10.33 11.89 -19.03
N ARG A 298 10.34 12.28 -20.29
CA ARG A 298 11.57 12.69 -20.96
C ARG A 298 12.30 13.87 -20.29
N LYS A 299 11.63 14.63 -19.42
CA LYS A 299 12.22 15.70 -18.62
C LYS A 299 12.83 15.20 -17.30
N GLY A 300 12.65 13.94 -16.96
CA GLY A 300 13.06 13.31 -15.72
C GLY A 300 11.88 13.00 -14.78
N ILE A 301 12.20 12.76 -13.52
CA ILE A 301 11.20 12.52 -12.47
C ILE A 301 10.42 13.81 -12.22
N PHE A 302 9.10 13.76 -12.31
CA PHE A 302 8.21 14.87 -12.00
C PHE A 302 7.27 14.56 -10.84
N GLU A 303 7.22 13.31 -10.39
CA GLU A 303 6.62 12.86 -9.14
C GLU A 303 7.44 11.71 -8.57
N LEU A 304 7.71 11.76 -7.26
CA LEU A 304 8.19 10.63 -6.47
C LEU A 304 7.44 10.63 -5.14
N SER A 305 6.94 9.47 -4.75
CA SER A 305 6.27 9.27 -3.48
C SER A 305 6.85 8.04 -2.79
N PHE A 306 7.54 8.24 -1.68
CA PHE A 306 7.92 7.20 -0.73
C PHE A 306 6.97 7.19 0.45
N ASN A 307 6.53 6.01 0.84
CA ASN A 307 5.70 5.83 2.02
C ASN A 307 6.20 4.63 2.82
N GLY A 308 6.56 4.87 4.08
CA GLY A 308 6.99 3.81 4.99
C GLY A 308 8.31 3.15 4.61
N ILE A 309 9.32 3.93 4.18
CA ILE A 309 10.66 3.37 3.92
C ILE A 309 11.34 3.10 5.24
N TYR A 310 11.77 1.86 5.44
CA TYR A 310 12.44 1.40 6.66
C TYR A 310 13.93 1.21 6.44
N GLN A 311 14.71 1.60 7.44
CA GLN A 311 16.15 1.37 7.52
C GLN A 311 16.45 0.37 8.61
N GLN A 312 17.15 -0.72 8.26
CA GLN A 312 17.58 -1.73 9.22
C GLN A 312 18.59 -1.13 10.20
N GLN A 313 18.37 -1.35 11.51
CA GLN A 313 19.26 -0.95 12.59
C GLN A 313 20.04 -2.15 13.16
N GLY A 314 19.52 -3.37 12.99
CA GLY A 314 20.14 -4.58 13.50
C GLY A 314 19.28 -5.81 13.32
N VAL A 315 19.70 -6.89 13.95
CA VAL A 315 18.95 -8.16 14.01
C VAL A 315 18.41 -8.33 15.42
N ALA A 316 17.08 -8.48 15.53
CA ALA A 316 16.42 -8.74 16.80
C ALA A 316 16.51 -10.21 17.19
N GLU A 317 16.31 -11.10 16.20
CA GLU A 317 16.28 -12.55 16.39
C GLU A 317 16.62 -13.26 15.08
N SER A 318 17.33 -14.39 15.18
CA SER A 318 17.60 -15.30 14.06
C SER A 318 16.84 -16.61 14.31
N PRO A 319 15.63 -16.79 13.75
CA PRO A 319 14.85 -17.99 13.97
C PRO A 319 15.54 -19.21 13.35
N GLY A 320 15.54 -20.33 14.08
CA GLY A 320 16.09 -21.59 13.60
C GLY A 320 15.21 -22.31 12.59
N ALA A 321 13.92 -21.99 12.55
CA ALA A 321 12.92 -22.58 11.66
C ALA A 321 11.78 -21.57 11.40
N LEU A 322 11.06 -21.80 10.31
CA LEU A 322 9.84 -21.08 9.93
C LEU A 322 8.71 -22.09 9.73
N ILE A 323 7.47 -21.67 9.87
CA ILE A 323 6.31 -22.45 9.46
C ILE A 323 6.21 -22.50 7.93
N SER A 324 5.70 -23.58 7.39
CA SER A 324 5.43 -23.71 5.96
C SER A 324 4.24 -22.89 5.51
N VAL A 325 4.09 -22.70 4.21
CA VAL A 325 2.92 -22.02 3.63
C VAL A 325 1.63 -22.79 3.94
N GLU A 326 1.67 -24.12 3.97
CA GLU A 326 0.53 -24.97 4.31
C GLU A 326 0.11 -24.78 5.76
N GLU A 327 1.07 -24.67 6.69
CA GLU A 327 0.79 -24.35 8.11
C GLU A 327 0.23 -22.96 8.25
N ALA A 328 0.74 -21.96 7.52
CA ALA A 328 0.22 -20.60 7.52
C ALA A 328 -1.23 -20.54 7.01
N LEU A 329 -1.55 -21.26 5.92
CA LEU A 329 -2.91 -21.38 5.40
C LEU A 329 -3.85 -22.07 6.39
N GLN A 330 -3.37 -23.09 7.09
CA GLN A 330 -4.13 -23.78 8.13
C GLN A 330 -4.46 -22.81 9.29
N LYS A 331 -3.48 -22.00 9.71
CA LYS A 331 -3.68 -20.96 10.73
C LYS A 331 -4.69 -19.90 10.30
N ALA A 332 -4.56 -19.38 9.08
CA ALA A 332 -5.52 -18.41 8.54
C ALA A 332 -6.95 -18.98 8.47
N TYR A 333 -7.10 -20.26 8.10
CA TYR A 333 -8.39 -20.95 8.11
C TYR A 333 -8.95 -21.08 9.52
N GLU A 334 -8.14 -21.50 10.51
CA GLU A 334 -8.54 -21.65 11.91
C GLU A 334 -9.03 -20.31 12.50
N GLU A 335 -8.30 -19.24 12.27
CA GLU A 335 -8.67 -17.88 12.69
C GLU A 335 -9.96 -17.39 12.03
N GLN A 336 -10.09 -17.59 10.71
CA GLN A 336 -11.29 -17.21 9.98
C GLN A 336 -12.52 -18.02 10.46
N ASN A 337 -12.35 -19.29 10.75
CA ASN A 337 -13.43 -20.17 11.20
C ASN A 337 -13.85 -19.90 12.65
N ALA A 338 -12.97 -19.31 13.47
CA ALA A 338 -13.31 -18.87 14.82
C ALA A 338 -14.22 -17.62 14.83
N ILE A 339 -14.29 -16.89 13.73
CA ILE A 339 -15.16 -15.72 13.57
C ILE A 339 -16.52 -16.20 13.06
N ILE A 340 -17.61 -15.83 13.74
CA ILE A 340 -18.98 -16.09 13.26
C ILE A 340 -19.24 -15.17 12.04
N SER A 341 -18.87 -15.61 10.85
CA SER A 341 -19.09 -14.88 9.60
C SER A 341 -19.72 -15.80 8.55
N THR A 342 -20.58 -15.23 7.71
CA THR A 342 -21.13 -15.90 6.53
C THR A 342 -20.36 -15.53 5.26
N ASP A 343 -19.26 -14.78 5.40
CA ASP A 343 -18.47 -14.32 4.27
C ASP A 343 -17.69 -15.50 3.67
N LYS A 344 -17.65 -15.56 2.35
CA LYS A 344 -16.77 -16.49 1.65
C LYS A 344 -15.42 -15.83 1.42
N VAL A 345 -14.37 -16.54 1.75
CA VAL A 345 -12.97 -16.08 1.63
C VAL A 345 -12.28 -16.92 0.58
N THR A 346 -11.68 -16.26 -0.41
CA THR A 346 -10.79 -16.90 -1.38
C THR A 346 -9.43 -16.23 -1.30
N VAL A 347 -8.39 -17.00 -0.95
CA VAL A 347 -7.00 -16.54 -1.02
C VAL A 347 -6.59 -16.57 -2.50
N THR A 348 -6.10 -15.45 -3.03
CA THR A 348 -5.82 -15.26 -4.46
C THR A 348 -4.34 -15.02 -4.79
N ALA A 349 -3.53 -14.66 -3.79
CA ALA A 349 -2.06 -14.61 -3.89
C ALA A 349 -1.44 -14.81 -2.52
N ILE A 350 -0.22 -15.35 -2.50
CA ILE A 350 0.55 -15.62 -1.28
C ILE A 350 1.98 -15.13 -1.52
N ASP A 351 2.43 -14.19 -0.71
CA ASP A 351 3.77 -13.63 -0.78
C ASP A 351 4.51 -13.87 0.54
N PHE A 352 5.82 -14.16 0.47
CA PHE A 352 6.67 -14.19 1.65
C PHE A 352 7.39 -12.85 1.77
N GLU A 353 7.01 -12.04 2.77
CA GLU A 353 7.46 -10.66 2.90
C GLU A 353 7.80 -10.32 4.35
N TYR A 354 8.54 -9.25 4.56
CA TYR A 354 8.62 -8.60 5.86
C TYR A 354 7.37 -7.78 6.13
N VAL A 355 6.80 -7.97 7.31
CA VAL A 355 5.70 -7.14 7.83
C VAL A 355 6.24 -6.30 8.99
N PRO A 356 6.15 -4.96 8.93
CA PRO A 356 6.56 -4.10 10.04
C PRO A 356 5.59 -4.28 11.22
N VAL A 357 6.13 -4.54 12.41
CA VAL A 357 5.38 -4.71 13.66
C VAL A 357 5.95 -3.72 14.68
N PRO A 358 5.14 -2.95 15.40
CA PRO A 358 5.64 -2.00 16.38
C PRO A 358 6.54 -2.64 17.43
N TYR A 359 7.71 -2.04 17.68
CA TYR A 359 8.63 -2.49 18.71
C TYR A 359 8.48 -1.65 19.98
N ASN A 360 8.15 -0.37 19.85
CA ASN A 360 7.94 0.53 20.96
C ASN A 360 6.55 1.20 20.92
N LYS A 361 6.21 1.93 21.99
CA LYS A 361 4.91 2.60 22.13
C LYS A 361 4.74 3.81 21.23
N ASN A 362 5.82 4.36 20.68
CA ASN A 362 5.78 5.53 19.80
C ASN A 362 5.57 5.14 18.33
N TYR A 363 5.81 3.85 18.00
CA TYR A 363 5.69 3.31 16.64
C TYR A 363 6.74 3.85 15.65
N ASP A 364 7.82 4.45 16.12
CA ASP A 364 8.97 4.92 15.33
C ASP A 364 10.01 3.82 15.13
N GLU A 365 10.11 2.88 16.09
CA GLU A 365 10.89 1.66 15.98
C GLU A 365 9.98 0.46 15.73
N VAL A 366 10.36 -0.37 14.75
CA VAL A 366 9.60 -1.55 14.34
C VAL A 366 10.50 -2.78 14.31
N LYS A 367 9.86 -3.95 14.38
CA LYS A 367 10.44 -5.20 13.92
C LYS A 367 9.92 -5.49 12.53
N LEU A 368 10.81 -5.76 11.58
CA LEU A 368 10.43 -6.36 10.32
C LEU A 368 10.40 -7.87 10.53
N VAL A 369 9.22 -8.44 10.54
CA VAL A 369 8.96 -9.84 10.86
C VAL A 369 8.70 -10.59 9.57
N PRO A 370 9.41 -11.70 9.27
CA PRO A 370 9.11 -12.53 8.12
C PRO A 370 7.71 -13.14 8.28
N ALA A 371 6.87 -13.00 7.26
CA ALA A 371 5.48 -13.42 7.31
C ALA A 371 5.00 -13.96 5.96
N TRP A 372 4.00 -14.83 6.01
CA TRP A 372 3.17 -15.21 4.90
C TRP A 372 2.04 -14.20 4.74
N CYS A 373 2.06 -13.45 3.65
CA CYS A 373 1.09 -12.40 3.33
C CYS A 373 0.05 -12.97 2.36
N LEU A 374 -1.17 -13.18 2.84
CA LEU A 374 -2.25 -13.78 2.07
C LEU A 374 -3.18 -12.70 1.55
N THR A 375 -3.18 -12.46 0.24
CA THR A 375 -4.20 -11.61 -0.41
C THR A 375 -5.49 -12.40 -0.54
N SER A 376 -6.59 -11.90 0.01
CA SER A 376 -7.86 -12.59 0.05
C SER A 376 -9.00 -11.73 -0.47
N SER A 377 -9.92 -12.35 -1.21
CA SER A 377 -11.19 -11.79 -1.64
C SER A 377 -12.30 -12.26 -0.70
N TYR A 378 -13.08 -11.33 -0.16
CA TYR A 378 -14.21 -11.57 0.73
C TYR A 378 -15.51 -11.26 0.00
N GLU A 379 -16.34 -12.26 -0.16
CA GLU A 379 -17.70 -12.07 -0.68
C GLU A 379 -18.71 -12.04 0.46
N ARG A 380 -19.33 -10.89 0.64
CA ARG A 380 -20.42 -10.71 1.60
C ARG A 380 -21.76 -10.57 0.90
N THR A 381 -22.67 -11.50 1.16
CA THR A 381 -24.04 -11.41 0.70
C THR A 381 -24.88 -10.65 1.74
N THR A 382 -25.30 -9.43 1.42
CA THR A 382 -26.24 -8.67 2.25
C THR A 382 -27.64 -8.76 1.67
N ASN A 383 -28.57 -9.35 2.45
CA ASN A 383 -29.98 -9.35 2.13
C ASN A 383 -30.58 -8.02 2.60
N LYS A 384 -30.80 -7.06 1.70
CA LYS A 384 -31.54 -5.84 2.03
C LYS A 384 -33.01 -6.05 1.68
N PRO A 385 -33.95 -5.75 2.60
CA PRO A 385 -35.35 -5.71 2.22
C PRO A 385 -35.58 -4.62 1.18
N SER A 386 -36.02 -5.00 -0.01
CA SER A 386 -36.48 -4.06 -1.03
C SER A 386 -37.76 -3.37 -0.57
N LYS A 387 -38.00 -2.13 -1.06
CA LYS A 387 -39.24 -1.40 -0.82
C LYS A 387 -40.51 -2.15 -1.27
N ASP A 388 -40.34 -3.13 -2.14
CA ASP A 388 -41.43 -3.98 -2.71
C ASP A 388 -41.53 -5.33 -2.02
N GLY A 389 -40.91 -5.55 -0.86
CA GLY A 389 -40.98 -6.80 -0.08
C GLY A 389 -40.19 -7.98 -0.68
N LYS A 390 -39.43 -7.76 -1.76
CA LYS A 390 -38.48 -8.74 -2.29
C LYS A 390 -37.13 -8.61 -1.61
N GLN A 391 -36.48 -9.72 -1.33
CA GLN A 391 -35.06 -9.70 -0.86
C GLN A 391 -34.16 -9.46 -2.06
N ASP A 392 -33.55 -8.28 -2.13
CA ASP A 392 -32.43 -8.02 -3.05
C ASP A 392 -31.13 -8.50 -2.40
N SER A 393 -30.61 -9.60 -2.91
CA SER A 393 -29.26 -10.09 -2.53
C SER A 393 -28.22 -9.27 -3.26
N GLN A 394 -27.50 -8.42 -2.55
CA GLN A 394 -26.34 -7.70 -3.07
C GLN A 394 -25.07 -8.38 -2.60
N SER A 395 -24.31 -8.98 -3.52
CA SER A 395 -22.95 -9.45 -3.25
C SER A 395 -22.00 -8.27 -3.34
N ASN A 396 -21.15 -8.11 -2.33
CA ASN A 396 -20.10 -7.09 -2.30
C ASN A 396 -18.77 -7.80 -2.04
N THR A 397 -17.84 -7.68 -2.98
CA THR A 397 -16.50 -8.25 -2.87
C THR A 397 -15.55 -7.20 -2.31
N ARG A 398 -14.78 -7.59 -1.30
CA ARG A 398 -13.73 -6.77 -0.69
C ARG A 398 -12.43 -7.56 -0.62
N ASN A 399 -11.32 -6.91 -0.90
CA ASN A 399 -10.02 -7.51 -0.69
C ASN A 399 -9.50 -7.20 0.73
N ARG A 400 -8.85 -8.17 1.33
CA ARG A 400 -8.22 -8.08 2.64
C ARG A 400 -6.88 -8.82 2.61
N MET A 401 -5.91 -8.31 3.35
CA MET A 401 -4.68 -9.02 3.66
C MET A 401 -4.80 -9.74 4.99
N ILE A 402 -4.26 -10.95 5.04
CA ILE A 402 -4.04 -11.71 6.27
C ILE A 402 -2.53 -11.91 6.38
N PHE A 403 -1.93 -11.50 7.48
CA PHE A 403 -0.50 -11.64 7.73
C PHE A 403 -0.27 -12.72 8.79
N ILE A 404 0.38 -13.80 8.44
CA ILE A 404 0.74 -14.86 9.37
C ILE A 404 2.25 -14.79 9.63
N ASN A 405 2.63 -14.52 10.86
CA ASN A 405 4.02 -14.51 11.31
C ASN A 405 4.66 -15.87 10.99
N ALA A 406 5.67 -15.89 10.14
CA ALA A 406 6.30 -17.14 9.70
C ALA A 406 7.14 -17.82 10.79
N VAL A 407 7.42 -17.13 11.89
CA VAL A 407 8.17 -17.69 13.04
C VAL A 407 7.22 -18.30 14.08
N THR A 408 6.12 -17.59 14.42
CA THR A 408 5.24 -18.02 15.52
C THR A 408 3.95 -18.70 15.04
N GLY A 409 3.55 -18.48 13.78
CA GLY A 409 2.27 -18.94 13.24
C GLY A 409 1.06 -18.09 13.70
N GLU A 410 1.28 -17.00 14.41
CA GLU A 410 0.22 -16.09 14.86
C GLU A 410 -0.15 -15.08 13.76
N GLU A 411 -1.42 -14.67 13.69
CA GLU A 411 -1.84 -13.58 12.82
C GLU A 411 -1.32 -12.23 13.36
N ILE A 412 -0.68 -11.43 12.50
CA ILE A 412 -0.26 -10.06 12.80
C ILE A 412 -1.47 -9.14 12.62
N ARG A 413 -1.88 -8.45 13.70
CA ARG A 413 -3.09 -7.59 13.74
C ARG A 413 -2.80 -6.22 14.32
#